data_18a77b2bcee03b0d6bda9c7b9d82e04d
#
_entry.id   18a77b2bcee03b0d6bda9c7b9d82e04d
#
_cell.length_a   1.000
_cell.length_b   1.000
_cell.length_c   1.000
_cell.angle_alpha   90.00
_cell.angle_beta   90.00
_cell.angle_gamma   90.00
#
_symmetry.space_group_name_H-M   'P 1'
#
loop_
_entity.id
_entity.type
_entity.pdbx_description
1 polymer ?
#
loop_
_entity_poly.entity_id
_entity_poly.type
_entity_poly.pdbx_seq_one_letter_code
_entity_poly.pdbx_strand_id
1 'polypeptide(L)'
;MENSNRTIIDSVETLEAALARVKAAQSEFAKFTQEQVDKIFLAAATAANKARIPLAKMAVEETGMGVVEDKVIKNNYAAEYIYNAYRHTRTCGAVSYTHLRAHETDSY
;
A
#
# COMPACT_ATOMS: atom_id res chain seq x y z
N MET A 1 4.89 -20.69 8.02
CA MET A 1 4.92 -20.69 7.28
C MET A 1 5.60 -20.79 6.21
N GLU A 2 5.61 -21.03 5.47
CA GLU A 2 6.31 -21.19 4.57
C GLU A 2 6.21 -20.47 3.50
N ASN A 3 6.89 -20.06 2.80
CA ASN A 3 6.85 -19.26 1.75
C ASN A 3 7.50 -19.81 0.66
N SER A 4 7.37 -21.00 0.51
CA SER A 4 8.03 -21.75 -0.51
C SER A 4 7.71 -21.26 -1.91
N ASN A 5 6.64 -20.52 -2.09
CA ASN A 5 6.28 -20.04 -3.42
C ASN A 5 6.75 -18.63 -3.74
N ARG A 6 7.66 -18.13 -2.95
CA ARG A 6 8.21 -16.81 -3.27
C ARG A 6 9.11 -16.92 -4.49
N THR A 7 8.83 -16.11 -5.49
CA THR A 7 9.66 -16.05 -6.69
C THR A 7 10.77 -15.05 -6.46
N ILE A 8 12.00 -15.49 -6.68
CA ILE A 8 13.16 -14.59 -6.55
C ILE A 8 13.33 -13.86 -7.87
N ILE A 9 13.48 -12.55 -7.80
CA ILE A 9 13.71 -11.73 -8.97
C ILE A 9 15.19 -11.38 -8.99
N ASP A 10 15.95 -12.08 -9.85
CA ASP A 10 17.40 -11.90 -9.91
C ASP A 10 17.93 -11.80 -11.34
N SER A 11 17.05 -11.64 -12.31
CA SER A 11 17.44 -11.50 -13.71
C SER A 11 16.37 -10.70 -14.45
N VAL A 12 16.69 -10.28 -15.66
CA VAL A 12 15.71 -9.57 -16.50
C VAL A 12 14.53 -10.49 -16.81
N GLU A 13 14.81 -11.74 -17.03
CA GLU A 13 13.76 -12.72 -17.33
C GLU A 13 12.78 -12.87 -16.18
N THR A 14 13.28 -13.03 -14.96
CA THR A 14 12.40 -13.15 -13.79
C THR A 14 11.68 -11.86 -13.48
N LEU A 15 12.29 -10.71 -13.77
CA LEU A 15 11.65 -9.43 -13.62
C LEU A 15 10.48 -9.28 -14.61
N GLU A 16 10.70 -9.64 -15.87
CA GLU A 16 9.64 -9.54 -16.87
C GLU A 16 8.47 -10.44 -16.52
N ALA A 17 8.75 -11.64 -16.01
CA ALA A 17 7.69 -12.55 -15.57
C ALA A 17 6.89 -11.95 -14.41
N ALA A 18 7.59 -11.32 -13.46
CA ALA A 18 6.92 -10.67 -12.33
C ALA A 18 6.07 -9.51 -12.80
N LEU A 19 6.55 -8.70 -13.74
CA LEU A 19 5.79 -7.59 -14.30
C LEU A 19 4.52 -8.06 -15.00
N ALA A 20 4.62 -9.18 -15.71
CA ALA A 20 3.45 -9.74 -16.39
C ALA A 20 2.37 -10.14 -15.39
N ARG A 21 2.78 -10.75 -14.26
CA ARG A 21 1.83 -11.13 -13.21
C ARG A 21 1.19 -9.90 -12.58
N VAL A 22 1.97 -8.88 -12.31
CA VAL A 22 1.48 -7.65 -11.70
C VAL A 22 0.50 -6.94 -12.64
N LYS A 23 0.82 -6.91 -13.93
CA LYS A 23 -0.08 -6.28 -14.91
C LYS A 23 -1.41 -7.03 -15.02
N ALA A 24 -1.35 -8.36 -14.96
CA ALA A 24 -2.58 -9.17 -15.00
C ALA A 24 -3.43 -8.87 -13.77
N ALA A 25 -2.79 -8.80 -12.58
CA ALA A 25 -3.50 -8.47 -11.34
C ALA A 25 -4.09 -7.06 -11.41
N GLN A 26 -3.34 -6.12 -11.96
CA GLN A 26 -3.82 -4.74 -12.11
C GLN A 26 -5.06 -4.68 -13.00
N SER A 27 -5.08 -5.45 -14.08
CA SER A 27 -6.22 -5.48 -14.98
C SER A 27 -7.49 -5.99 -14.27
N GLU A 28 -7.33 -6.97 -13.39
CA GLU A 28 -8.44 -7.45 -12.59
C GLU A 28 -8.87 -6.44 -11.55
N PHE A 29 -7.91 -5.84 -10.86
CA PHE A 29 -8.19 -4.86 -9.82
C PHE A 29 -8.87 -3.61 -10.40
N ALA A 30 -8.54 -3.26 -11.63
CA ALA A 30 -9.14 -2.09 -12.28
C ALA A 30 -10.65 -2.22 -12.46
N LYS A 31 -11.18 -3.44 -12.35
CA LYS A 31 -12.62 -3.67 -12.48
C LYS A 31 -13.37 -3.54 -11.15
N PHE A 32 -12.65 -3.35 -10.06
CA PHE A 32 -13.25 -3.30 -8.74
C PHE A 32 -14.08 -2.03 -8.55
N THR A 33 -15.16 -2.16 -7.80
CA THR A 33 -16.01 -1.02 -7.46
C THR A 33 -15.41 -0.27 -6.28
N GLN A 34 -15.88 0.96 -6.07
CA GLN A 34 -15.43 1.74 -4.91
C GLN A 34 -15.72 1.00 -3.61
N GLU A 35 -16.86 0.32 -3.53
CA GLU A 35 -17.21 -0.43 -2.33
C GLU A 35 -16.20 -1.54 -2.05
N GLN A 36 -15.77 -2.26 -3.10
CA GLN A 36 -14.77 -3.31 -2.94
C GLN A 36 -13.42 -2.74 -2.52
N VAL A 37 -13.01 -1.62 -3.11
CA VAL A 37 -11.74 -0.97 -2.76
C VAL A 37 -11.80 -0.44 -1.34
N ASP A 38 -12.93 0.11 -0.92
CA ASP A 38 -13.08 0.61 0.44
C ASP A 38 -12.94 -0.51 1.47
N LYS A 39 -13.46 -1.70 1.15
CA LYS A 39 -13.29 -2.85 2.04
C LYS A 39 -11.83 -3.28 2.14
N ILE A 40 -11.11 -3.23 1.04
CA ILE A 40 -9.69 -3.55 1.02
C ILE A 40 -8.91 -2.54 1.84
N PHE A 41 -9.22 -1.27 1.68
CA PHE A 41 -8.55 -0.19 2.42
C PHE A 41 -8.77 -0.37 3.93
N LEU A 42 -10.00 -0.64 4.33
CA LEU A 42 -10.30 -0.89 5.74
C LEU A 42 -9.55 -2.11 6.27
N ALA A 43 -9.54 -3.20 5.51
CA ALA A 43 -8.85 -4.41 5.93
C ALA A 43 -7.35 -4.17 6.09
N ALA A 44 -6.75 -3.44 5.16
CA ALA A 44 -5.32 -3.14 5.22
C ALA A 44 -5.00 -2.24 6.40
N ALA A 45 -5.79 -1.19 6.61
CA ALA A 45 -5.59 -0.27 7.73
C ALA A 45 -5.74 -0.99 9.06
N THR A 46 -6.74 -1.86 9.17
CA THR A 46 -6.99 -2.62 10.39
C THR A 46 -5.82 -3.56 10.69
N ALA A 47 -5.35 -4.28 9.68
CA ALA A 47 -4.23 -5.21 9.85
C ALA A 47 -2.96 -4.45 10.25
N ALA A 48 -2.70 -3.33 9.60
CA ALA A 48 -1.53 -2.52 9.90
C ALA A 48 -1.59 -1.99 11.34
N ASN A 49 -2.77 -1.54 11.77
CA ASN A 49 -2.91 -1.01 13.13
C ASN A 49 -2.73 -2.11 14.18
N LYS A 50 -3.24 -3.31 13.92
CA LYS A 50 -3.03 -4.43 14.83
C LYS A 50 -1.56 -4.79 14.94
N ALA A 51 -0.81 -4.61 13.87
CA ALA A 51 0.62 -4.94 13.85
C ALA A 51 1.51 -3.77 14.23
N ARG A 52 0.96 -2.65 14.68
CA ARG A 52 1.76 -1.43 14.92
C ARG A 52 2.90 -1.61 15.90
N ILE A 53 2.67 -2.40 16.93
CA ILE A 53 3.69 -2.62 17.96
C ILE A 53 4.79 -3.57 17.47
N PRO A 54 4.47 -4.79 17.01
CA PRO A 54 5.53 -5.67 16.54
C PRO A 54 6.30 -5.08 15.35
N LEU A 55 5.63 -4.35 14.46
CA LEU A 55 6.34 -3.72 13.34
C LEU A 55 7.29 -2.62 13.81
N ALA A 56 6.91 -1.88 14.84
CA ALA A 56 7.81 -0.86 15.41
C ALA A 56 9.06 -1.49 16.00
N LYS A 57 8.88 -2.62 16.70
CA LYS A 57 10.03 -3.34 17.28
C LYS A 57 10.95 -3.87 16.18
N MET A 58 10.37 -4.48 15.18
CA MET A 58 11.16 -5.00 14.06
C MET A 58 11.94 -3.90 13.34
N ALA A 59 11.30 -2.76 13.14
CA ALA A 59 11.96 -1.64 12.46
C ALA A 59 13.17 -1.12 13.22
N VAL A 60 13.05 -0.98 14.54
CA VAL A 60 14.19 -0.52 15.35
C VAL A 60 15.28 -1.59 15.37
N GLU A 61 14.89 -2.84 15.51
CA GLU A 61 15.82 -3.96 15.54
C GLU A 61 16.61 -4.07 14.24
N GLU A 62 15.91 -3.94 13.12
CA GLU A 62 16.54 -4.08 11.80
C GLU A 62 17.42 -2.89 11.44
N THR A 63 16.99 -1.68 11.75
CA THR A 63 17.69 -0.48 11.30
C THR A 63 18.58 0.14 12.35
N GLY A 64 18.36 -0.17 13.63
CA GLY A 64 19.06 0.48 14.72
C GLY A 64 18.71 1.95 14.87
N MET A 65 17.62 2.40 14.21
CA MET A 65 17.26 3.80 14.20
C MET A 65 15.92 4.05 14.85
N GLY A 66 15.85 5.09 15.65
CA GLY A 66 14.62 5.52 16.28
C GLY A 66 14.31 4.81 17.58
N VAL A 67 13.14 5.12 18.12
CA VAL A 67 12.68 4.60 19.38
C VAL A 67 11.38 3.86 19.16
N VAL A 68 11.23 2.68 19.76
CA VAL A 68 10.05 1.84 19.55
C VAL A 68 8.75 2.59 19.84
N GLU A 69 8.70 3.28 20.96
CA GLU A 69 7.49 3.99 21.38
C GLU A 69 7.05 5.03 20.35
N ASP A 70 8.01 5.76 19.80
CA ASP A 70 7.70 6.77 18.79
C ASP A 70 7.21 6.12 17.49
N LYS A 71 7.80 4.99 17.14
CA LYS A 71 7.38 4.28 15.94
C LYS A 71 5.98 3.67 16.09
N VAL A 72 5.61 3.27 17.30
CA VAL A 72 4.23 2.81 17.56
C VAL A 72 3.26 3.95 17.33
N ILE A 73 3.58 5.14 17.82
CA ILE A 73 2.72 6.33 17.62
C ILE A 73 2.62 6.66 16.13
N LYS A 74 3.74 6.63 15.43
CA LYS A 74 3.77 6.89 14.00
C LYS A 74 2.94 5.87 13.24
N ASN A 75 3.09 4.60 13.57
CA ASN A 75 2.36 3.53 12.90
C ASN A 75 0.85 3.67 13.13
N ASN A 76 0.46 4.01 14.36
CA ASN A 76 -0.95 4.23 14.67
C ASN A 76 -1.48 5.43 13.89
N TYR A 77 -0.70 6.51 13.81
CA TYR A 77 -1.11 7.69 13.07
C TYR A 77 -1.41 7.32 11.61
N ALA A 78 -0.50 6.57 10.98
CA ALA A 78 -0.67 6.18 9.59
C ALA A 78 -1.88 5.24 9.40
N ALA A 79 -2.04 4.28 10.31
CA ALA A 79 -3.06 3.25 10.13
C ALA A 79 -4.45 3.69 10.58
N GLU A 80 -4.54 4.60 11.53
CA GLU A 80 -5.84 5.03 12.06
C GLU A 80 -6.21 6.45 11.65
N TYR A 81 -5.36 7.42 11.95
CA TYR A 81 -5.70 8.82 11.68
C TYR A 81 -5.75 9.12 10.18
N ILE A 82 -4.78 8.65 9.44
CA ILE A 82 -4.76 8.86 7.99
C ILE A 82 -5.91 8.10 7.34
N TYR A 83 -6.16 6.87 7.78
CA TYR A 83 -7.28 6.10 7.27
C TYR A 83 -8.60 6.87 7.47
N ASN A 84 -8.84 7.36 8.69
CA ASN A 84 -10.07 8.07 9.00
C ASN A 84 -10.21 9.37 8.21
N ALA A 85 -9.10 10.02 7.92
CA ALA A 85 -9.12 11.27 7.16
C ALA A 85 -9.49 11.04 5.69
N TYR A 86 -9.10 9.90 5.13
CA TYR A 86 -9.23 9.67 3.69
C TYR A 86 -10.15 8.53 3.29
N ARG A 87 -10.81 7.90 4.25
CA ARG A 87 -11.64 6.71 3.97
C ARG A 87 -12.79 6.97 3.00
N HIS A 88 -13.23 8.21 2.87
CA HIS A 88 -14.31 8.55 1.97
C HIS A 88 -13.83 9.14 0.64
N THR A 89 -12.55 9.07 0.38
CA THR A 89 -11.98 9.57 -0.87
C THR A 89 -12.38 8.67 -2.02
N ARG A 90 -12.81 9.29 -3.09
CA ARG A 90 -13.17 8.53 -4.27
C ARG A 90 -11.89 8.15 -5.03
N THR A 91 -11.65 6.86 -5.18
CA THR A 91 -10.43 6.35 -5.81
C THR A 91 -10.71 5.51 -7.05
N CYS A 92 -11.99 5.32 -7.39
CA CYS A 92 -12.38 4.51 -8.55
C CYS A 92 -13.16 5.36 -9.53
N GLY A 93 -13.01 5.06 -10.81
CA GLY A 93 -13.76 5.71 -11.86
C GLY A 93 -12.92 6.66 -12.68
N ALA A 94 -13.56 7.35 -13.60
CA ALA A 94 -12.88 8.27 -14.49
C ALA A 94 -12.61 9.60 -13.79
N VAL A 95 -11.44 10.16 -14.08
CA VAL A 95 -11.03 11.45 -13.54
C VAL A 95 -10.80 12.39 -14.72
N SER A 96 -11.27 13.64 -14.59
CA SER A 96 -11.04 14.66 -15.60
C SER A 96 -9.88 15.55 -15.16
N TYR A 97 -8.90 15.71 -16.01
CA TYR A 97 -7.75 16.54 -15.72
C TYR A 97 -7.79 17.86 -16.47
N THR A 98 -8.96 18.24 -16.97
CA THR A 98 -9.08 19.43 -17.81
C THR A 98 -8.44 20.67 -17.20
N HIS A 99 -8.70 20.91 -15.92
CA HIS A 99 -8.15 22.08 -15.22
C HIS A 99 -6.85 21.77 -14.48
N LEU A 100 -6.43 20.50 -14.45
CA LEU A 100 -5.22 20.12 -13.77
C LEU A 100 -4.13 19.69 -14.72
N ARG A 101 -4.38 19.87 -16.01
CA ARG A 101 -3.47 19.40 -17.03
C ARG A 101 -2.04 19.92 -16.88
N ALA A 102 -1.91 21.16 -16.45
CA ALA A 102 -0.59 21.76 -16.28
C ALA A 102 0.25 21.07 -15.21
N HIS A 103 -0.39 20.28 -14.35
CA HIS A 103 0.29 19.62 -13.26
C HIS A 103 0.49 18.12 -13.48
N GLU A 104 0.12 17.62 -14.63
CA GLU A 104 0.23 16.18 -14.88
C GLU A 104 1.65 15.65 -14.74
N THR A 105 2.61 16.39 -15.25
CA THR A 105 3.99 15.95 -15.20
C THR A 105 4.56 15.97 -13.80
N ASP A 106 3.96 16.75 -12.93
CA ASP A 106 4.46 16.86 -11.56
C ASP A 106 3.92 15.75 -10.67
N SER A 107 2.97 14.98 -11.16
CA SER A 107 2.34 13.92 -10.37
C SER A 107 3.18 12.66 -10.29
N TYR A 108 4.17 12.56 -11.14
CA TYR A 108 4.99 11.36 -11.23
C TYR A 108 6.46 11.68 -11.01
#